data_9c638157b9454340e3ff7952a780fb29
#
_entry.id   9c638157b9454340e3ff7952a780fb29
#
_cell.length_a   1.000
_cell.length_b   1.000
_cell.length_c   1.000
_cell.angle_alpha   90.00
_cell.angle_beta   90.00
_cell.angle_gamma   90.00
#
_symmetry.space_group_name_H-M   'P 1'
#
loop_
_entity.id
_entity.type
_entity.pdbx_description
1 polymer ?
#
loop_
_entity_poly.entity_id
_entity_poly.type
_entity_poly.pdbx_seq_one_letter_code
_entity_poly.pdbx_strand_id
1 'polypeptide(L)'
;MITPKNYLKETLKDWGSTLLTFATWLVGCIVAVMILLWFVSIVRYWFIPIAIAIGAIIGLVAECHDRYEKDKTLAKNKMSRANPMWIRGANSFTSREEAVEYRDQIMNEMQIAWEKYVSQYGEDQDALFQRDFNARTIKKINDMIDEGEWE
;
A
#
# COMPACT_ATOMS: atom_id res chain seq x y z
N MET A 1 -0.90 0.76 12.31
CA MET A 1 -0.22 1.82 11.52
C MET A 1 1.07 1.25 10.96
N ILE A 2 1.12 0.99 9.66
CA ILE A 2 2.35 0.54 8.99
C ILE A 2 3.20 1.80 8.77
N THR A 3 4.24 1.92 9.56
CA THR A 3 5.16 3.05 9.43
C THR A 3 6.19 2.76 8.34
N PRO A 4 6.78 3.77 7.67
CA PRO A 4 7.89 3.59 6.72
C PRO A 4 9.04 2.71 7.26
N LYS A 5 9.21 2.66 8.58
CA LYS A 5 10.21 1.80 9.26
C LYS A 5 10.00 0.29 9.03
N ASN A 6 8.74 -0.16 8.89
CA ASN A 6 8.46 -1.58 8.64
C ASN A 6 8.81 -1.97 7.20
N TYR A 7 8.53 -1.09 6.23
CA TYR A 7 8.93 -1.29 4.83
C TYR A 7 10.45 -1.26 4.67
N LEU A 8 11.13 -0.37 5.40
CA LEU A 8 12.60 -0.35 5.41
C LEU A 8 13.16 -1.70 5.90
N LYS A 9 12.59 -2.26 6.97
CA LYS A 9 13.04 -3.53 7.55
C LYS A 9 12.79 -4.73 6.63
N GLU A 10 11.64 -4.79 5.97
CA GLU A 10 11.31 -5.82 4.99
C GLU A 10 12.15 -5.69 3.72
N THR A 11 12.29 -4.47 3.20
CA THR A 11 13.14 -4.17 2.06
C THR A 11 14.60 -4.59 2.32
N LEU A 12 15.13 -4.30 3.51
CA LEU A 12 16.47 -4.72 3.91
C LEU A 12 16.60 -6.25 4.06
N LYS A 13 15.53 -6.95 4.46
CA LYS A 13 15.52 -8.42 4.60
C LYS A 13 15.51 -9.11 3.23
N ASP A 14 14.67 -8.63 2.30
CA ASP A 14 14.58 -9.15 0.94
C ASP A 14 15.84 -8.85 0.12
N TRP A 15 16.47 -7.72 0.41
CA TRP A 15 17.74 -7.32 -0.21
C TRP A 15 18.96 -8.05 0.36
N GLY A 16 18.80 -8.85 1.41
CA GLY A 16 19.93 -9.50 2.08
C GLY A 16 20.86 -10.31 1.16
N SER A 17 20.28 -11.03 0.18
CA SER A 17 21.07 -11.78 -0.81
C SER A 17 21.57 -10.88 -1.95
N THR A 18 20.77 -9.91 -2.39
CA THR A 18 21.12 -8.94 -3.44
C THR A 18 22.09 -7.89 -2.91
N LEU A 19 21.96 -7.50 -1.64
CA LEU A 19 22.88 -6.60 -0.95
C LEU A 19 24.29 -7.21 -0.82
N LEU A 20 24.40 -8.53 -0.59
CA LEU A 20 25.70 -9.19 -0.51
C LEU A 20 26.41 -9.17 -1.88
N THR A 21 25.68 -9.45 -2.96
CA THR A 21 26.22 -9.39 -4.32
C THR A 21 26.54 -7.95 -4.74
N PHE A 22 25.66 -7.00 -4.34
CA PHE A 22 25.88 -5.59 -4.61
C PHE A 22 27.04 -5.03 -3.76
N ALA A 23 27.16 -5.45 -2.49
CA ALA A 23 28.27 -5.07 -1.62
C ALA A 23 29.61 -5.63 -2.11
N THR A 24 29.66 -6.89 -2.60
CA THR A 24 30.87 -7.45 -3.20
C THR A 24 31.27 -6.75 -4.49
N TRP A 25 30.26 -6.39 -5.33
CA TRP A 25 30.50 -5.61 -6.53
C TRP A 25 30.97 -4.18 -6.20
N LEU A 26 30.37 -3.56 -5.19
CA LEU A 26 30.68 -2.21 -4.70
C LEU A 26 32.07 -2.17 -4.07
N VAL A 27 32.44 -3.20 -3.29
CA VAL A 27 33.81 -3.37 -2.75
C VAL A 27 34.82 -3.59 -3.88
N GLY A 28 34.47 -4.38 -4.91
CA GLY A 28 35.30 -4.57 -6.10
C GLY A 28 35.55 -3.26 -6.86
N CYS A 29 34.50 -2.47 -7.06
CA CYS A 29 34.60 -1.14 -7.69
C CYS A 29 35.41 -0.15 -6.83
N ILE A 30 35.20 -0.15 -5.52
CA ILE A 30 35.96 0.70 -4.60
C ILE A 30 37.45 0.33 -4.64
N VAL A 31 37.79 -0.96 -4.60
CA VAL A 31 39.18 -1.43 -4.68
C VAL A 31 39.81 -1.06 -6.04
N ALA A 32 39.09 -1.23 -7.14
CA ALA A 32 39.55 -0.84 -8.47
C ALA A 32 39.79 0.68 -8.59
N VAL A 33 38.85 1.48 -8.04
CA VAL A 33 38.99 2.94 -7.97
C VAL A 33 40.12 3.36 -7.03
N MET A 34 40.28 2.69 -5.90
CA MET A 34 41.42 2.93 -4.96
C MET A 34 42.78 2.66 -5.60
N ILE A 35 42.92 1.57 -6.38
CA ILE A 35 44.13 1.25 -7.13
C ILE A 35 44.41 2.33 -8.20
N LEU A 36 43.35 2.80 -8.89
CA LEU A 36 43.48 3.89 -9.88
C LEU A 36 43.87 5.22 -9.22
N LEU A 37 43.30 5.54 -8.06
CA LEU A 37 43.54 6.80 -7.34
C LEU A 37 44.85 6.81 -6.59
N TRP A 38 45.43 5.65 -6.24
CA TRP A 38 46.78 5.56 -5.69
C TRP A 38 47.83 6.05 -6.69
N PHE A 39 47.52 5.93 -7.99
CA PHE A 39 48.37 6.48 -9.08
C PHE A 39 48.14 8.00 -9.32
N VAL A 40 47.07 8.59 -8.87
CA VAL A 40 46.68 9.98 -9.19
C VAL A 40 46.60 10.88 -7.94
N SER A 41 47.49 10.73 -6.93
CA SER A 41 47.74 11.74 -5.86
C SER A 41 46.59 12.08 -4.87
N ILE A 42 46.60 11.49 -3.78
CA ILE A 42 46.56 11.86 -2.32
C ILE A 42 45.42 12.80 -1.81
N VAL A 43 44.81 13.69 -2.54
CA VAL A 43 43.99 14.76 -1.91
C VAL A 43 42.48 14.59 -1.96
N ARG A 44 41.90 13.64 -2.71
CA ARG A 44 40.42 13.54 -2.88
C ARG A 44 39.76 12.21 -2.47
N TYR A 45 40.44 11.39 -1.67
CA TYR A 45 39.97 10.04 -1.31
C TYR A 45 38.66 9.95 -0.56
N TRP A 46 38.30 10.96 0.21
CA TRP A 46 37.12 10.93 1.09
C TRP A 46 35.80 11.22 0.39
N PHE A 47 35.82 11.89 -0.77
CA PHE A 47 34.58 12.29 -1.45
C PHE A 47 33.88 11.14 -2.17
N ILE A 48 34.63 10.17 -2.71
CA ILE A 48 34.07 9.09 -3.52
C ILE A 48 33.26 8.09 -2.68
N PRO A 49 33.80 7.52 -1.57
CA PRO A 49 33.03 6.61 -0.73
C PRO A 49 31.81 7.29 -0.09
N ILE A 50 31.92 8.57 0.24
CA ILE A 50 30.78 9.36 0.76
C ILE A 50 29.70 9.51 -0.33
N ALA A 51 30.06 9.85 -1.56
CA ALA A 51 29.14 9.97 -2.67
C ALA A 51 28.42 8.65 -2.99
N ILE A 52 29.16 7.54 -2.96
CA ILE A 52 28.60 6.18 -3.16
C ILE A 52 27.64 5.83 -2.00
N ALA A 53 28.01 6.11 -0.76
CA ALA A 53 27.14 5.87 0.40
C ALA A 53 25.87 6.70 0.34
N ILE A 54 25.96 7.97 -0.03
CA ILE A 54 24.79 8.84 -0.23
C ILE A 54 23.91 8.31 -1.37
N GLY A 55 24.49 7.91 -2.49
CA GLY A 55 23.77 7.33 -3.62
C GLY A 55 23.03 6.04 -3.25
N ALA A 56 23.66 5.17 -2.46
CA ALA A 56 23.05 3.95 -1.96
C ALA A 56 21.87 4.25 -1.01
N ILE A 57 22.01 5.23 -0.12
CA ILE A 57 20.95 5.65 0.80
C ILE A 57 19.75 6.24 0.00
N ILE A 58 20.04 7.09 -0.98
CA ILE A 58 18.97 7.67 -1.83
C ILE A 58 18.25 6.56 -2.60
N GLY A 59 18.97 5.61 -3.17
CA GLY A 59 18.38 4.47 -3.89
C GLY A 59 17.50 3.61 -2.99
N LEU A 60 17.93 3.33 -1.77
CA LEU A 60 17.17 2.56 -0.79
C LEU A 60 15.89 3.28 -0.34
N VAL A 61 15.97 4.59 -0.12
CA VAL A 61 14.81 5.41 0.24
C VAL A 61 13.81 5.46 -0.92
N ALA A 62 14.27 5.61 -2.15
CA ALA A 62 13.43 5.62 -3.34
C ALA A 62 12.71 4.28 -3.53
N GLU A 63 13.41 3.14 -3.38
CA GLU A 63 12.81 1.81 -3.47
C GLU A 63 11.78 1.57 -2.36
N CYS A 64 12.09 1.99 -1.13
CA CYS A 64 11.18 1.88 0.00
C CYS A 64 9.89 2.69 -0.24
N HIS A 65 10.03 3.90 -0.79
CA HIS A 65 8.89 4.75 -1.14
C HIS A 65 8.04 4.13 -2.25
N ASP A 66 8.66 3.60 -3.31
CA ASP A 66 7.95 2.96 -4.43
C ASP A 66 7.17 1.71 -3.98
N ARG A 67 7.76 0.88 -3.10
CA ARG A 67 7.05 -0.26 -2.50
C ARG A 67 5.88 0.19 -1.63
N TYR A 68 6.06 1.21 -0.81
CA TYR A 68 4.99 1.78 0.01
C TYR A 68 3.81 2.25 -0.85
N GLU A 69 4.06 3.00 -1.91
CA GLU A 69 3.03 3.51 -2.82
C GLU A 69 2.31 2.37 -3.57
N LYS A 70 3.05 1.34 -4.00
CA LYS A 70 2.46 0.14 -4.64
C LYS A 70 1.54 -0.60 -3.68
N ASP A 71 1.98 -0.85 -2.44
CA ASP A 71 1.18 -1.55 -1.45
C ASP A 71 -0.05 -0.75 -1.04
N LYS A 72 0.10 0.58 -0.88
CA LYS A 72 -1.02 1.49 -0.63
C LYS A 72 -2.04 1.44 -1.76
N THR A 73 -1.58 1.48 -3.01
CA THR A 73 -2.45 1.39 -4.19
C THR A 73 -3.19 0.04 -4.26
N LEU A 74 -2.50 -1.07 -3.94
CA LEU A 74 -3.12 -2.38 -3.86
C LEU A 74 -4.17 -2.46 -2.74
N ALA A 75 -3.89 -1.88 -1.58
CA ALA A 75 -4.82 -1.83 -0.47
C ALA A 75 -6.06 -0.97 -0.80
N LYS A 76 -5.87 0.19 -1.44
CA LYS A 76 -6.95 1.03 -1.96
C LYS A 76 -7.83 0.27 -2.96
N ASN A 77 -7.22 -0.44 -3.90
CA ASN A 77 -7.96 -1.26 -4.87
C ASN A 77 -8.75 -2.39 -4.19
N LYS A 78 -8.21 -3.02 -3.13
CA LYS A 78 -8.93 -4.02 -2.35
C LYS A 78 -10.10 -3.41 -1.60
N MET A 79 -9.92 -2.26 -0.98
CA MET A 79 -11.00 -1.52 -0.31
C MET A 79 -12.10 -1.13 -1.29
N SER A 80 -11.75 -0.62 -2.47
CA SER A 80 -12.73 -0.28 -3.52
C SER A 80 -13.45 -1.50 -4.10
N ARG A 81 -12.81 -2.67 -4.15
CA ARG A 81 -13.44 -3.92 -4.63
C ARG A 81 -14.44 -4.51 -3.64
N ALA A 82 -14.42 -4.13 -2.38
CA ALA A 82 -15.45 -4.51 -1.41
C ALA A 82 -16.78 -3.80 -1.69
N ASN A 83 -16.77 -2.75 -2.52
CA ASN A 83 -17.99 -2.10 -2.95
C ASN A 83 -18.77 -3.01 -3.89
N PRO A 84 -20.09 -3.15 -3.70
CA PRO A 84 -20.90 -3.92 -4.63
C PRO A 84 -20.86 -3.27 -6.01
N MET A 85 -20.49 -4.04 -7.02
CA MET A 85 -20.50 -3.56 -8.41
C MET A 85 -21.92 -3.24 -8.88
N TRP A 86 -22.89 -3.98 -8.35
CA TRP A 86 -24.33 -3.79 -8.59
C TRP A 86 -25.10 -3.97 -7.28
N ILE A 87 -25.97 -3.04 -6.96
CA ILE A 87 -26.93 -3.21 -5.88
C ILE A 87 -28.11 -4.00 -6.47
N ARG A 88 -28.44 -5.12 -5.83
CA ARG A 88 -29.62 -5.93 -6.22
C ARG A 88 -30.88 -5.08 -6.00
N GLY A 89 -31.80 -5.08 -6.97
CA GLY A 89 -33.10 -4.39 -6.84
C GLY A 89 -34.04 -5.12 -5.88
N ALA A 90 -35.05 -4.43 -5.36
CA ALA A 90 -36.05 -5.01 -4.45
C ALA A 90 -36.66 -6.30 -5.00
N ASN A 91 -37.00 -6.33 -6.29
CA ASN A 91 -37.62 -7.48 -6.96
C ASN A 91 -36.73 -8.73 -7.07
N SER A 92 -35.47 -8.65 -6.64
CA SER A 92 -34.53 -9.78 -6.64
C SER A 92 -34.50 -10.52 -5.31
N PHE A 93 -35.24 -10.09 -4.32
CA PHE A 93 -35.35 -10.70 -2.99
C PHE A 93 -36.72 -11.32 -2.81
N THR A 94 -36.78 -12.42 -2.09
CA THR A 94 -38.05 -13.13 -1.80
C THR A 94 -38.74 -12.62 -0.55
N SER A 95 -38.00 -11.97 0.36
CA SER A 95 -38.52 -11.40 1.58
C SER A 95 -37.72 -10.17 2.03
N ARG A 96 -38.33 -9.39 2.93
CA ARG A 96 -37.66 -8.24 3.56
C ARG A 96 -36.44 -8.69 4.37
N GLU A 97 -36.52 -9.84 5.04
CA GLU A 97 -35.45 -10.40 5.85
C GLU A 97 -34.23 -10.70 4.98
N GLU A 98 -34.42 -11.28 3.80
CA GLU A 98 -33.33 -11.55 2.83
C GLU A 98 -32.66 -10.26 2.37
N ALA A 99 -33.43 -9.22 2.12
CA ALA A 99 -32.92 -7.91 1.73
C ALA A 99 -32.11 -7.22 2.86
N VAL A 100 -32.57 -7.39 4.10
CA VAL A 100 -31.85 -6.91 5.30
C VAL A 100 -30.54 -7.67 5.51
N GLU A 101 -30.56 -8.99 5.36
CA GLU A 101 -29.33 -9.82 5.46
C GLU A 101 -28.30 -9.43 4.39
N TYR A 102 -28.76 -9.23 3.14
CA TYR A 102 -27.93 -8.73 2.06
C TYR A 102 -27.29 -7.36 2.40
N ARG A 103 -28.07 -6.41 2.94
CA ARG A 103 -27.55 -5.12 3.40
C ARG A 103 -26.48 -5.30 4.45
N ASP A 104 -26.73 -6.13 5.47
CA ASP A 104 -25.81 -6.33 6.60
C ASP A 104 -24.54 -7.01 6.14
N GLN A 105 -24.60 -7.96 5.19
CA GLN A 105 -23.43 -8.57 4.58
C GLN A 105 -22.57 -7.53 3.86
N ILE A 106 -23.17 -6.72 2.98
CA ILE A 106 -22.44 -5.68 2.24
C ILE A 106 -21.83 -4.65 3.19
N MET A 107 -22.60 -4.21 4.18
CA MET A 107 -22.11 -3.27 5.19
C MET A 107 -20.89 -3.81 5.92
N ASN A 108 -20.94 -5.07 6.35
CA ASN A 108 -19.83 -5.72 7.05
C ASN A 108 -18.60 -5.86 6.14
N GLU A 109 -18.75 -6.29 4.89
CA GLU A 109 -17.65 -6.42 3.93
C GLU A 109 -16.97 -5.08 3.66
N MET A 110 -17.75 -4.02 3.43
CA MET A 110 -17.22 -2.67 3.21
C MET A 110 -16.54 -2.11 4.46
N GLN A 111 -17.11 -2.35 5.64
CA GLN A 111 -16.56 -1.90 6.92
C GLN A 111 -15.22 -2.59 7.21
N ILE A 112 -15.13 -3.90 7.08
CA ILE A 112 -13.89 -4.66 7.29
C ILE A 112 -12.79 -4.19 6.31
N ALA A 113 -13.13 -3.97 5.04
CA ALA A 113 -12.17 -3.52 4.05
C ALA A 113 -11.66 -2.10 4.37
N TRP A 114 -12.54 -1.21 4.80
CA TRP A 114 -12.20 0.15 5.20
C TRP A 114 -11.33 0.18 6.46
N GLU A 115 -11.71 -0.55 7.51
CA GLU A 115 -10.95 -0.65 8.77
C GLU A 115 -9.55 -1.20 8.54
N LYS A 116 -9.44 -2.22 7.67
CA LYS A 116 -8.15 -2.79 7.29
C LYS A 116 -7.25 -1.76 6.60
N TYR A 117 -7.81 -0.96 5.70
CA TYR A 117 -7.06 0.11 5.04
C TYR A 117 -6.61 1.17 6.06
N VAL A 118 -7.54 1.68 6.87
CA VAL A 118 -7.27 2.73 7.86
C VAL A 118 -6.27 2.26 8.92
N SER A 119 -6.34 1.00 9.35
CA SER A 119 -5.37 0.45 10.31
C SER A 119 -3.94 0.44 9.77
N GLN A 120 -3.77 0.34 8.46
CA GLN A 120 -2.46 0.26 7.80
C GLN A 120 -1.92 1.63 7.40
N TYR A 121 -2.76 2.47 6.80
CA TYR A 121 -2.35 3.71 6.13
C TYR A 121 -2.86 4.99 6.80
N GLY A 122 -3.78 4.86 7.76
CA GLY A 122 -4.45 5.98 8.40
C GLY A 122 -5.68 6.47 7.63
N GLU A 123 -6.37 7.44 8.22
CA GLU A 123 -7.56 8.05 7.63
C GLU A 123 -7.13 9.19 6.68
N ASP A 124 -6.82 8.84 5.44
CA ASP A 124 -6.47 9.77 4.36
C ASP A 124 -7.71 10.16 3.51
N GLN A 125 -7.50 10.95 2.46
CA GLN A 125 -8.59 11.38 1.58
C GLN A 125 -9.29 10.21 0.89
N ASP A 126 -8.57 9.14 0.56
CA ASP A 126 -9.14 7.95 -0.06
C ASP A 126 -10.04 7.18 0.93
N ALA A 127 -9.62 7.09 2.19
CA ALA A 127 -10.42 6.48 3.26
C ALA A 127 -11.69 7.29 3.55
N LEU A 128 -11.59 8.63 3.58
CA LEU A 128 -12.74 9.52 3.75
C LEU A 128 -13.73 9.40 2.59
N PHE A 129 -13.24 9.43 1.36
CA PHE A 129 -14.07 9.23 0.18
C PHE A 129 -14.80 7.88 0.21
N GLN A 130 -14.09 6.81 0.58
CA GLN A 130 -14.67 5.48 0.68
C GLN A 130 -15.73 5.39 1.78
N ARG A 131 -15.52 6.02 2.93
CA ARG A 131 -16.51 6.10 4.01
C ARG A 131 -17.80 6.76 3.54
N ASP A 132 -17.68 7.89 2.85
CA ASP A 132 -18.83 8.61 2.30
C ASP A 132 -19.54 7.80 1.22
N PHE A 133 -18.81 7.08 0.39
CA PHE A 133 -19.36 6.17 -0.60
C PHE A 133 -20.12 5.02 0.07
N ASN A 134 -19.54 4.39 1.08
CA ASN A 134 -20.17 3.32 1.85
C ASN A 134 -21.48 3.80 2.46
N ALA A 135 -21.49 4.98 3.09
CA ALA A 135 -22.70 5.57 3.68
C ALA A 135 -23.82 5.78 2.64
N ARG A 136 -23.48 6.30 1.46
CA ARG A 136 -24.47 6.49 0.37
C ARG A 136 -24.99 5.16 -0.17
N THR A 137 -24.12 4.16 -0.29
CA THR A 137 -24.48 2.82 -0.75
C THR A 137 -25.47 2.17 0.21
N ILE A 138 -25.17 2.20 1.53
CA ILE A 138 -26.08 1.65 2.55
C ILE A 138 -27.40 2.41 2.59
N LYS A 139 -27.36 3.74 2.50
CA LYS A 139 -28.59 4.53 2.41
C LYS A 139 -29.46 4.09 1.22
N LYS A 140 -28.85 3.93 0.04
CA LYS A 140 -29.58 3.49 -1.16
C LYS A 140 -30.19 2.09 -0.99
N ILE A 141 -29.52 1.17 -0.29
CA ILE A 141 -30.06 -0.16 0.00
C ILE A 141 -31.21 -0.05 1.01
N ASN A 142 -31.11 0.79 2.05
CA ASN A 142 -32.18 1.03 2.99
C ASN A 142 -33.40 1.63 2.31
N ASP A 143 -33.23 2.66 1.48
CA ASP A 143 -34.31 3.28 0.71
C ASP A 143 -35.00 2.21 -0.14
N MET A 144 -34.26 1.30 -0.79
CA MET A 144 -34.82 0.18 -1.57
C MET A 144 -35.59 -0.82 -0.69
N ILE A 145 -35.10 -1.11 0.54
CA ILE A 145 -35.80 -1.99 1.48
C ILE A 145 -37.11 -1.37 1.98
N ASP A 146 -37.10 -0.05 2.21
CA ASP A 146 -38.26 0.67 2.73
C ASP A 146 -39.32 0.91 1.65
N GLU A 147 -38.93 1.06 0.38
CA GLU A 147 -39.79 1.23 -0.77
C GLU A 147 -40.29 -0.10 -1.39
N GLY A 148 -39.69 -1.23 -1.00
CA GLY A 148 -40.05 -2.55 -1.53
C GLY A 148 -41.41 -3.00 -1.08
N GLU A 149 -42.21 -3.49 -2.03
CA GLU A 149 -43.44 -4.21 -1.73
C GLU A 149 -43.11 -5.66 -1.38
N TRP A 150 -43.13 -5.96 -0.08
CA TRP A 150 -42.82 -7.31 0.44
C TRP A 150 -44.13 -8.08 0.65
N GLU A 151 -44.30 -9.23 0.00
CA GLU A 151 -45.39 -10.16 0.26
C GLU A 151 -45.22 -10.94 1.56
#